data_c87c333e82830aadc5bd5a159f300655
#
_entry.id   c87c333e82830aadc5bd5a159f300655
#
_cell.length_a   1.000
_cell.length_b   1.000
_cell.length_c   1.000
_cell.angle_alpha   90.00
_cell.angle_beta   90.00
_cell.angle_gamma   90.00
#
_symmetry.space_group_name_H-M   'P 1'
#
loop_
_entity.id
_entity.type
_entity.pdbx_description
1 polymer ?
#
loop_
_entity_poly.entity_id
_entity_poly.type
_entity_poly.pdbx_seq_one_letter_code
_entity_poly.pdbx_strand_id
1 'polypeptide(L)'
;NKKYSPEEFKKLRTKIVQKMKSDGEWGQFFPGKFAANPYDESWGSFYFPLSDSDQKKFGFRENENVVRKNSDFFSPDEIPDFPEKFENFETPFWDSVANRPFKILPDDVLFAKKMQVSLPNEFYIRRIQENFRWLFFNGNLRETTCARSGENISTTWPTEFDGRILSELEYLKIVGG
;
A
#
# COMPACT_ATOMS: atom_id res chain seq x y z
N ASN A 1 0.36 32.19 -12.43
CA ASN A 1 -0.14 31.32 -13.50
C ASN A 1 -0.36 32.12 -14.76
N LYS A 2 0.39 31.81 -15.84
CA LYS A 2 0.18 32.42 -17.14
C LYS A 2 -0.94 31.67 -17.89
N LYS A 3 -1.94 32.41 -18.36
CA LYS A 3 -2.95 31.83 -19.27
C LYS A 3 -2.42 31.94 -20.71
N TYR A 4 -2.56 30.87 -21.46
CA TYR A 4 -2.19 30.81 -22.90
C TYR A 4 -3.47 30.76 -23.73
N SER A 5 -3.43 31.34 -24.93
CA SER A 5 -4.47 31.09 -25.93
C SER A 5 -4.38 29.61 -26.43
N PRO A 6 -5.43 29.05 -27.03
CA PRO A 6 -5.39 27.68 -27.58
C PRO A 6 -4.24 27.47 -28.56
N GLU A 7 -3.94 28.45 -29.40
CA GLU A 7 -2.87 28.41 -30.41
C GLU A 7 -1.47 28.44 -29.74
N GLU A 8 -1.29 29.34 -28.77
CA GLU A 8 -0.05 29.40 -27.98
C GLU A 8 0.20 28.13 -27.23
N PHE A 9 -0.85 27.58 -26.57
CA PHE A 9 -0.75 26.28 -25.86
C PHE A 9 -0.35 25.16 -26.80
N LYS A 10 -0.97 25.05 -27.99
CA LYS A 10 -0.64 24.02 -28.99
C LYS A 10 0.82 24.13 -29.43
N LYS A 11 1.29 25.34 -29.71
CA LYS A 11 2.70 25.57 -30.09
C LYS A 11 3.66 25.21 -28.96
N LEU A 12 3.36 25.63 -27.72
CA LEU A 12 4.18 25.30 -26.56
C LEU A 12 4.22 23.79 -26.30
N ARG A 13 3.06 23.12 -26.31
CA ARG A 13 2.98 21.68 -26.15
C ARG A 13 3.82 20.93 -27.18
N THR A 14 3.74 21.34 -28.45
CA THR A 14 4.55 20.73 -29.52
C THR A 14 6.04 20.85 -29.23
N LYS A 15 6.51 22.03 -28.83
CA LYS A 15 7.92 22.27 -28.45
C LYS A 15 8.35 21.41 -27.28
N ILE A 16 7.52 21.31 -26.22
CA ILE A 16 7.80 20.48 -25.05
C ILE A 16 7.92 19.00 -25.45
N VAL A 17 6.96 18.48 -26.23
CA VAL A 17 6.98 17.08 -26.69
C VAL A 17 8.22 16.79 -27.54
N GLN A 18 8.59 17.72 -28.43
CA GLN A 18 9.80 17.57 -29.23
C GLN A 18 11.05 17.52 -28.36
N LYS A 19 11.14 18.43 -27.36
CA LYS A 19 12.25 18.44 -26.39
C LYS A 19 12.32 17.13 -25.63
N MET A 20 11.20 16.67 -25.04
CA MET A 20 11.14 15.39 -24.31
C MET A 20 11.57 14.20 -25.20
N LYS A 21 11.19 14.19 -26.48
CA LYS A 21 11.62 13.15 -27.42
C LYS A 21 13.11 13.21 -27.70
N SER A 22 13.68 14.40 -27.88
CA SER A 22 15.13 14.54 -28.10
C SER A 22 15.96 14.15 -26.88
N ASP A 23 15.41 14.34 -25.68
CA ASP A 23 16.07 14.03 -24.41
C ASP A 23 15.84 12.57 -23.96
N GLY A 24 15.03 11.79 -24.70
CA GLY A 24 14.66 10.41 -24.33
C GLY A 24 13.67 10.29 -23.17
N GLU A 25 13.01 11.39 -22.80
CA GLU A 25 12.08 11.44 -21.67
C GLU A 25 10.63 11.11 -22.05
N TRP A 26 10.31 11.19 -23.36
CA TRP A 26 8.94 10.97 -23.83
C TRP A 26 8.47 9.54 -23.61
N GLY A 27 7.37 9.39 -22.83
CA GLY A 27 6.82 8.09 -22.46
C GLY A 27 7.49 7.46 -21.24
N GLN A 28 8.44 8.14 -20.60
CA GLN A 28 9.03 7.71 -19.33
C GLN A 28 8.23 8.26 -18.15
N PHE A 29 8.22 7.51 -17.05
CA PHE A 29 7.75 8.03 -15.77
C PHE A 29 8.79 8.97 -15.16
N PHE A 30 8.33 9.89 -14.33
CA PHE A 30 9.25 10.76 -13.59
C PHE A 30 10.16 9.92 -12.68
N PRO A 31 11.45 10.28 -12.60
CA PRO A 31 12.37 9.66 -11.63
C PRO A 31 11.85 9.74 -10.21
N GLY A 32 12.13 8.72 -9.39
CA GLY A 32 11.65 8.60 -8.01
C GLY A 32 11.98 9.80 -7.11
N LYS A 33 13.06 10.56 -7.42
CA LYS A 33 13.45 11.78 -6.69
C LYS A 33 12.39 12.89 -6.71
N PHE A 34 11.44 12.85 -7.64
CA PHE A 34 10.33 13.81 -7.71
C PHE A 34 9.10 13.36 -6.91
N ALA A 35 9.12 12.17 -6.32
CA ALA A 35 8.05 11.73 -5.42
C ALA A 35 7.96 12.66 -4.21
N ALA A 36 6.73 12.96 -3.78
CA ALA A 36 6.47 13.83 -2.63
C ALA A 36 7.02 13.24 -1.32
N ASN A 37 6.87 11.91 -1.16
CA ASN A 37 7.29 11.16 0.03
C ASN A 37 8.38 10.14 -0.32
N PRO A 38 9.19 9.68 0.65
CA PRO A 38 9.99 8.50 0.50
C PRO A 38 9.16 7.30 0.06
N TYR A 39 9.79 6.35 -0.67
CA TYR A 39 9.06 5.19 -1.21
C TYR A 39 8.34 4.39 -0.13
N ASP A 40 9.00 4.15 1.02
CA ASP A 40 8.46 3.38 2.16
C ASP A 40 7.20 3.99 2.78
N GLU A 41 6.98 5.29 2.57
CA GLU A 41 5.81 6.02 3.07
C GLU A 41 4.73 6.18 2.01
N SER A 42 4.87 5.50 0.87
CA SER A 42 3.93 5.55 -0.24
C SER A 42 3.07 4.29 -0.31
N TRP A 43 1.89 4.40 -0.90
CA TRP A 43 1.09 3.22 -1.27
C TRP A 43 1.81 2.32 -2.27
N GLY A 44 2.77 2.87 -3.03
CA GLY A 44 3.61 2.08 -3.94
C GLY A 44 4.39 1.00 -3.20
N SER A 45 4.96 1.31 -2.04
CA SER A 45 5.71 0.33 -1.23
C SER A 45 4.85 -0.83 -0.74
N PHE A 46 3.55 -0.58 -0.56
CA PHE A 46 2.60 -1.59 -0.17
C PHE A 46 2.26 -2.57 -1.30
N TYR A 47 1.96 -2.04 -2.50
CA TYR A 47 1.58 -2.87 -3.64
C TYR A 47 2.76 -3.50 -4.37
N PHE A 48 3.90 -2.81 -4.38
CA PHE A 48 5.10 -3.17 -5.12
C PHE A 48 6.33 -2.98 -4.23
N PRO A 49 6.52 -3.84 -3.21
CA PRO A 49 7.65 -3.70 -2.29
C PRO A 49 8.97 -3.72 -3.07
N LEU A 50 9.81 -2.73 -2.83
CA LEU A 50 11.14 -2.60 -3.42
C LEU A 50 12.19 -2.77 -2.32
N SER A 51 13.30 -3.44 -2.66
CA SER A 51 14.49 -3.45 -1.81
C SER A 51 15.12 -2.05 -1.74
N ASP A 52 15.89 -1.77 -0.69
CA ASP A 52 16.62 -0.50 -0.56
C ASP A 52 17.53 -0.23 -1.77
N SER A 53 18.13 -1.29 -2.32
CA SER A 53 18.96 -1.20 -3.53
C SER A 53 18.16 -0.79 -4.76
N ASP A 54 16.94 -1.30 -4.92
CA ASP A 54 16.07 -0.93 -6.03
C ASP A 54 15.51 0.47 -5.87
N GLN A 55 15.14 0.86 -4.65
CA GLN A 55 14.73 2.23 -4.35
C GLN A 55 15.81 3.24 -4.76
N LYS A 56 17.07 2.98 -4.38
CA LYS A 56 18.23 3.80 -4.80
C LYS A 56 18.42 3.80 -6.31
N LYS A 57 18.31 2.64 -6.97
CA LYS A 57 18.42 2.50 -8.43
C LYS A 57 17.36 3.32 -9.17
N PHE A 58 16.14 3.37 -8.66
CA PHE A 58 15.07 4.18 -9.23
C PHE A 58 15.10 5.65 -8.78
N GLY A 59 16.08 6.01 -7.94
CA GLY A 59 16.32 7.38 -7.50
C GLY A 59 15.30 7.88 -6.48
N PHE A 60 14.65 7.01 -5.72
CA PHE A 60 13.83 7.42 -4.59
C PHE A 60 14.67 7.99 -3.46
N ARG A 61 14.10 8.96 -2.74
CA ARG A 61 14.74 9.55 -1.56
C ARG A 61 14.75 8.56 -0.41
N GLU A 62 15.85 8.53 0.33
CA GLU A 62 15.90 7.79 1.60
C GLU A 62 14.96 8.43 2.61
N ASN A 63 14.38 7.61 3.47
CA ASN A 63 13.57 8.10 4.57
C ASN A 63 14.49 8.55 5.71
N GLU A 64 14.63 9.86 5.87
CA GLU A 64 15.43 10.45 6.94
C GLU A 64 14.76 10.41 8.31
N ASN A 65 13.44 10.18 8.35
CA ASN A 65 12.61 10.19 9.56
C ASN A 65 12.36 8.77 10.11
N VAL A 66 13.28 7.85 9.94
CA VAL A 66 13.14 6.50 10.49
C VAL A 66 13.23 6.55 12.01
N VAL A 67 12.09 6.44 12.67
CA VAL A 67 12.05 6.25 14.12
C VAL A 67 12.58 4.86 14.45
N ARG A 68 13.57 4.79 15.36
CA ARG A 68 14.14 3.52 15.82
C ARG A 68 13.53 3.15 17.17
N LYS A 69 13.27 1.86 17.36
CA LYS A 69 12.83 1.34 18.66
C LYS A 69 13.83 1.71 19.75
N ASN A 70 13.34 2.22 20.86
CA ASN A 70 14.10 2.47 22.07
C ASN A 70 13.29 2.02 23.30
N SER A 71 13.79 2.30 24.51
CA SER A 71 13.13 1.94 25.78
C SER A 71 11.84 2.70 26.08
N ASP A 72 11.54 3.77 25.34
CA ASP A 72 10.38 4.62 25.58
C ASP A 72 9.11 4.07 24.93
N PHE A 73 9.22 3.01 24.12
CA PHE A 73 8.11 2.35 23.47
C PHE A 73 7.65 1.13 24.27
N PHE A 74 6.35 1.05 24.46
CA PHE A 74 5.69 -0.07 25.12
C PHE A 74 5.37 -1.20 24.13
N SER A 75 5.14 -2.41 24.68
CA SER A 75 4.65 -3.52 23.88
C SER A 75 3.16 -3.35 23.58
N PRO A 76 2.69 -3.65 22.37
CA PRO A 76 1.26 -3.74 22.10
C PRO A 76 0.50 -4.72 22.98
N ASP A 77 1.19 -5.72 23.55
CA ASP A 77 0.61 -6.69 24.49
C ASP A 77 0.19 -6.05 25.83
N GLU A 78 0.64 -4.83 26.09
CA GLU A 78 0.24 -4.06 27.29
C GLU A 78 -1.08 -3.30 27.07
N ILE A 79 -1.62 -3.29 25.86
CA ILE A 79 -2.91 -2.67 25.55
C ILE A 79 -4.01 -3.56 26.11
N PRO A 80 -4.90 -3.06 26.98
CA PRO A 80 -5.97 -3.87 27.55
C PRO A 80 -7.00 -4.26 26.49
N ASP A 81 -7.56 -5.47 26.60
CA ASP A 81 -8.64 -5.96 25.73
C ASP A 81 -9.90 -5.08 25.79
N PHE A 82 -10.13 -4.45 26.96
CA PHE A 82 -11.31 -3.63 27.20
C PHE A 82 -10.95 -2.15 27.13
N PRO A 83 -11.59 -1.38 26.22
CA PRO A 83 -11.27 0.04 26.03
C PRO A 83 -11.54 0.91 27.28
N GLU A 84 -12.40 0.48 28.19
CA GLU A 84 -12.70 1.18 29.46
C GLU A 84 -11.48 1.28 30.40
N LYS A 85 -10.55 0.35 30.26
CA LYS A 85 -9.34 0.27 31.10
C LYS A 85 -8.15 1.03 30.55
N PHE A 86 -8.28 1.61 29.36
CA PHE A 86 -7.20 2.35 28.73
C PHE A 86 -7.19 3.81 29.16
N GLU A 87 -6.11 4.24 29.78
CA GLU A 87 -5.96 5.61 30.32
C GLU A 87 -4.70 6.33 29.79
N ASN A 88 -3.80 5.60 29.13
CA ASN A 88 -2.48 6.13 28.77
C ASN A 88 -2.38 6.54 27.29
N PHE A 89 -2.84 7.76 26.98
CA PHE A 89 -2.82 8.30 25.62
C PHE A 89 -1.46 8.87 25.18
N GLU A 90 -0.55 9.13 26.09
CA GLU A 90 0.75 9.72 25.76
C GLU A 90 1.80 8.67 25.39
N THR A 91 1.59 7.44 25.78
CA THR A 91 2.55 6.35 25.59
C THR A 91 2.54 5.86 24.14
N PRO A 92 3.67 5.88 23.47
CA PRO A 92 3.81 5.25 22.17
C PRO A 92 4.05 3.74 22.30
N PHE A 93 3.39 2.95 21.47
CA PHE A 93 3.59 1.52 21.33
C PHE A 93 4.45 1.23 20.11
N TRP A 94 5.17 0.11 20.11
CA TRP A 94 6.01 -0.30 19.00
C TRP A 94 5.46 -1.54 18.31
N ASP A 95 4.99 -1.40 17.08
CA ASP A 95 4.65 -2.53 16.22
C ASP A 95 5.95 -3.11 15.61
N SER A 96 6.36 -4.29 16.08
CA SER A 96 7.60 -4.94 15.64
C SER A 96 7.51 -5.51 14.23
N VAL A 97 6.31 -5.78 13.72
CA VAL A 97 6.10 -6.28 12.36
C VAL A 97 6.16 -5.12 11.36
N ALA A 98 5.46 -4.03 11.65
CA ALA A 98 5.54 -2.82 10.84
C ALA A 98 6.86 -2.08 11.00
N ASN A 99 7.62 -2.37 12.07
CA ASN A 99 8.81 -1.63 12.50
C ASN A 99 8.53 -0.12 12.65
N ARG A 100 7.39 0.23 13.26
CA ARG A 100 6.88 1.59 13.40
C ARG A 100 6.21 1.82 14.75
N PRO A 101 6.32 3.05 15.30
CA PRO A 101 5.57 3.43 16.47
C PRO A 101 4.13 3.80 16.12
N PHE A 102 3.23 3.60 17.07
CA PHE A 102 1.86 4.10 17.01
C PHE A 102 1.35 4.54 18.39
N LYS A 103 0.30 5.33 18.41
CA LYS A 103 -0.42 5.72 19.63
C LYS A 103 -1.89 5.37 19.49
N ILE A 104 -2.52 5.14 20.61
CA ILE A 104 -3.98 5.04 20.69
C ILE A 104 -4.51 6.44 21.02
N LEU A 105 -5.38 6.95 20.18
CA LEU A 105 -5.96 8.27 20.33
C LEU A 105 -7.26 8.20 21.15
N PRO A 106 -7.69 9.30 21.81
CA PRO A 106 -8.98 9.37 22.49
C PRO A 106 -10.16 8.93 21.61
N ASP A 107 -10.13 9.29 20.32
CA ASP A 107 -11.17 8.91 19.37
C ASP A 107 -11.18 7.41 19.06
N ASP A 108 -10.03 6.73 19.08
CA ASP A 108 -9.96 5.26 18.97
C ASP A 108 -10.68 4.59 20.14
N VAL A 109 -10.49 5.11 21.35
CA VAL A 109 -11.15 4.58 22.55
C VAL A 109 -12.66 4.86 22.53
N LEU A 110 -13.08 6.05 22.12
CA LEU A 110 -14.49 6.39 21.96
C LEU A 110 -15.17 5.49 20.92
N PHE A 111 -14.50 5.27 19.80
CA PHE A 111 -14.97 4.37 18.75
C PHE A 111 -15.08 2.93 19.26
N ALA A 112 -14.03 2.41 19.89
CA ALA A 112 -14.01 1.04 20.41
C ALA A 112 -15.12 0.80 21.44
N LYS A 113 -15.36 1.75 22.37
CA LYS A 113 -16.48 1.71 23.31
C LYS A 113 -17.83 1.68 22.61
N LYS A 114 -18.03 2.57 21.64
CA LYS A 114 -19.29 2.67 20.88
C LYS A 114 -19.58 1.40 20.09
N MET A 115 -18.56 0.82 19.47
CA MET A 115 -18.69 -0.36 18.61
C MET A 115 -18.55 -1.68 19.36
N GLN A 116 -18.23 -1.64 20.66
CA GLN A 116 -17.98 -2.82 21.51
C GLN A 116 -16.90 -3.74 20.92
N VAL A 117 -15.80 -3.14 20.45
CA VAL A 117 -14.62 -3.84 19.90
C VAL A 117 -13.38 -3.53 20.74
N SER A 118 -12.34 -4.38 20.64
CA SER A 118 -11.05 -4.15 21.26
C SER A 118 -10.32 -2.94 20.68
N LEU A 119 -9.37 -2.40 21.43
CA LEU A 119 -8.48 -1.35 20.98
C LEU A 119 -7.52 -1.88 19.90
N PRO A 120 -7.07 -1.02 18.97
CA PRO A 120 -6.07 -1.41 18.00
C PRO A 120 -4.73 -1.69 18.71
N ASN A 121 -4.12 -2.82 18.38
CA ASN A 121 -2.82 -3.25 18.89
C ASN A 121 -1.73 -3.29 17.80
N GLU A 122 -1.98 -2.69 16.67
CA GLU A 122 -1.09 -2.68 15.52
C GLU A 122 -1.02 -1.29 14.89
N PHE A 123 0.08 -1.01 14.22
CA PHE A 123 0.23 0.21 13.42
C PHE A 123 -0.88 0.31 12.36
N TYR A 124 -1.46 1.49 12.19
CA TYR A 124 -2.69 1.67 11.40
C TYR A 124 -2.58 1.21 9.94
N ILE A 125 -1.42 1.40 9.30
CA ILE A 125 -1.20 0.92 7.92
C ILE A 125 -1.25 -0.60 7.87
N ARG A 126 -0.71 -1.30 8.87
CA ARG A 126 -0.75 -2.75 8.94
C ARG A 126 -2.19 -3.26 9.04
N ARG A 127 -3.02 -2.62 9.86
CA ARG A 127 -4.47 -2.95 9.93
C ARG A 127 -5.16 -2.77 8.58
N ILE A 128 -4.83 -1.69 7.87
CA ILE A 128 -5.33 -1.47 6.52
C ILE A 128 -4.84 -2.58 5.59
N GLN A 129 -3.56 -2.93 5.63
CA GLN A 129 -2.97 -3.99 4.81
C GLN A 129 -3.63 -5.34 5.04
N GLU A 130 -3.87 -5.72 6.29
CA GLU A 130 -4.56 -6.97 6.63
C GLU A 130 -6.00 -6.99 6.10
N ASN A 131 -6.71 -5.89 6.18
CA ASN A 131 -8.05 -5.77 5.61
C ASN A 131 -8.04 -5.81 4.08
N PHE A 132 -7.06 -5.17 3.43
CA PHE A 132 -6.90 -5.19 1.97
C PHE A 132 -6.50 -6.56 1.44
N ARG A 133 -5.93 -7.43 2.26
CA ARG A 133 -5.66 -8.82 1.87
C ARG A 133 -6.92 -9.54 1.36
N TRP A 134 -8.08 -9.17 1.85
CA TRP A 134 -9.37 -9.70 1.43
C TRP A 134 -9.97 -9.00 0.21
N LEU A 135 -9.46 -7.83 -0.14
CA LEU A 135 -9.78 -7.16 -1.39
C LEU A 135 -8.80 -7.69 -2.44
N PHE A 136 -9.26 -8.53 -3.31
CA PHE A 136 -8.51 -9.28 -4.34
C PHE A 136 -7.67 -8.41 -5.32
N PHE A 137 -7.36 -7.19 -4.95
CA PHE A 137 -6.65 -6.19 -5.72
C PHE A 137 -5.28 -5.87 -5.13
N ASN A 138 -4.38 -6.85 -5.12
CA ASN A 138 -2.97 -6.50 -4.91
C ASN A 138 -2.27 -6.03 -6.20
N GLY A 139 -2.98 -6.03 -7.34
CA GLY A 139 -2.46 -5.56 -8.63
C GLY A 139 -1.44 -6.48 -9.29
N ASN A 140 -0.92 -7.48 -8.60
CA ASN A 140 0.09 -8.39 -9.10
C ASN A 140 -0.57 -9.60 -9.76
N LEU A 141 -0.49 -9.68 -11.09
CA LEU A 141 -0.85 -10.90 -11.83
C LEU A 141 0.21 -11.97 -11.58
N ARG A 142 -0.24 -13.16 -11.32
CA ARG A 142 0.59 -14.38 -11.25
C ARG A 142 -0.04 -15.50 -12.05
N GLU A 143 0.78 -16.43 -12.49
CA GLU A 143 0.33 -17.64 -13.15
C GLU A 143 -0.07 -18.71 -12.11
N THR A 144 -1.16 -19.39 -12.41
CA THR A 144 -1.62 -20.58 -11.69
C THR A 144 -2.37 -21.50 -12.66
N THR A 145 -2.93 -22.60 -12.15
CA THR A 145 -3.72 -23.52 -12.96
C THR A 145 -5.19 -23.52 -12.52
N CYS A 146 -6.08 -23.60 -13.49
CA CYS A 146 -7.50 -23.80 -13.23
C CYS A 146 -7.73 -25.10 -12.45
N ALA A 147 -8.41 -24.99 -11.31
CA ALA A 147 -8.66 -26.13 -10.42
C ALA A 147 -9.48 -27.27 -11.08
N ARG A 148 -10.19 -26.98 -12.18
CA ARG A 148 -11.06 -27.94 -12.86
C ARG A 148 -10.51 -28.44 -14.18
N SER A 149 -10.04 -27.54 -15.04
CA SER A 149 -9.51 -27.88 -16.37
C SER A 149 -8.02 -28.16 -16.38
N GLY A 150 -7.27 -27.68 -15.38
CA GLY A 150 -5.80 -27.77 -15.34
C GLY A 150 -5.09 -26.82 -16.31
N GLU A 151 -5.82 -25.96 -17.05
CA GLU A 151 -5.21 -24.96 -17.91
C GLU A 151 -4.49 -23.87 -17.15
N ASN A 152 -3.44 -23.30 -17.74
CA ASN A 152 -2.75 -22.14 -17.17
C ASN A 152 -3.62 -20.90 -17.28
N ILE A 153 -3.76 -20.19 -16.17
CA ILE A 153 -4.53 -18.95 -16.04
C ILE A 153 -3.74 -17.91 -15.27
N SER A 154 -3.96 -16.64 -15.59
CA SER A 154 -3.43 -15.52 -14.81
C SER A 154 -4.47 -15.05 -13.80
N THR A 155 -4.02 -14.78 -12.58
CA THR A 155 -4.89 -14.37 -11.47
C THR A 155 -4.23 -13.35 -10.57
N THR A 156 -5.01 -12.56 -9.87
CA THR A 156 -4.57 -11.70 -8.76
C THR A 156 -4.80 -12.34 -7.39
N TRP A 157 -5.45 -13.50 -7.34
CA TRP A 157 -5.71 -14.20 -6.10
C TRP A 157 -4.43 -14.71 -5.44
N PRO A 158 -4.29 -14.62 -4.10
CA PRO A 158 -3.15 -15.17 -3.37
C PRO A 158 -2.99 -16.68 -3.58
N THR A 159 -1.79 -17.20 -3.36
CA THR A 159 -1.45 -18.64 -3.55
C THR A 159 -2.25 -19.58 -2.63
N GLU A 160 -2.73 -19.08 -1.50
CA GLU A 160 -3.58 -19.85 -0.57
C GLU A 160 -4.92 -20.27 -1.19
N PHE A 161 -5.30 -19.67 -2.32
CA PHE A 161 -6.49 -20.03 -3.10
C PHE A 161 -6.18 -20.98 -4.28
N ASP A 162 -4.93 -21.37 -4.48
CA ASP A 162 -4.60 -22.36 -5.51
C ASP A 162 -5.40 -23.63 -5.28
N GLY A 163 -5.85 -24.26 -6.36
CA GLY A 163 -6.78 -25.41 -6.29
C GLY A 163 -8.26 -25.02 -6.09
N ARG A 164 -8.59 -23.74 -5.98
CA ARG A 164 -9.98 -23.23 -5.94
C ARG A 164 -10.29 -22.23 -7.05
N ILE A 165 -9.25 -21.75 -7.75
CA ILE A 165 -9.39 -20.77 -8.82
C ILE A 165 -9.83 -21.47 -10.09
N LEU A 166 -10.85 -20.95 -10.73
CA LEU A 166 -11.39 -21.47 -11.98
C LEU A 166 -11.07 -20.51 -13.13
N SER A 167 -10.89 -21.05 -14.32
CA SER A 167 -10.95 -20.24 -15.53
C SER A 167 -12.36 -19.67 -15.73
N GLU A 168 -12.46 -18.59 -16.50
CA GLU A 168 -13.76 -17.98 -16.81
C GLU A 168 -14.73 -18.98 -17.40
N LEU A 169 -14.27 -19.83 -18.32
CA LEU A 169 -15.08 -20.87 -18.95
C LEU A 169 -15.63 -21.87 -17.95
N GLU A 170 -14.79 -22.35 -17.02
CA GLU A 170 -15.22 -23.31 -16.02
C GLU A 170 -16.13 -22.66 -14.96
N TYR A 171 -15.88 -21.42 -14.62
CA TYR A 171 -16.76 -20.64 -13.74
C TYR A 171 -18.15 -20.46 -14.36
N LEU A 172 -18.21 -20.05 -15.63
CA LEU A 172 -19.48 -19.84 -16.34
C LEU A 172 -20.31 -21.13 -16.50
N LYS A 173 -19.66 -22.31 -16.62
CA LYS A 173 -20.37 -23.60 -16.61
C LYS A 173 -21.05 -23.91 -15.28
N ILE A 174 -20.57 -23.33 -14.19
CA ILE A 174 -21.16 -23.57 -12.86
C ILE A 174 -22.29 -22.57 -12.57
N VAL A 175 -22.11 -21.29 -12.93
CA VAL A 175 -23.06 -20.24 -12.57
C VAL A 175 -24.05 -19.89 -13.66
N GLY A 176 -23.79 -20.30 -14.90
CA GLY A 176 -24.61 -20.01 -16.09
C GLY A 176 -25.48 -21.18 -16.55
N GLY A 177 -25.53 -22.28 -15.77
CA GLY A 177 -26.37 -23.46 -16.06
C GLY A 177 -27.78 -23.36 -15.54
#